data_1069f7da65e28c42e157a2017897637d
#
_entry.id   1069f7da65e28c42e157a2017897637d
#
_cell.length_a   1.000
_cell.length_b   1.000
_cell.length_c   1.000
_cell.angle_alpha   90.00
_cell.angle_beta   90.00
_cell.angle_gamma   90.00
#
_symmetry.space_group_name_H-M   'P 1'
#
loop_
_entity.id
_entity.type
_entity.pdbx_description
1 polymer ?
#
loop_
_entity_poly.entity_id
_entity_poly.type
_entity_poly.pdbx_seq_one_letter_code
_entity_poly.pdbx_strand_id
1 'polypeptide(L)'
;MGVYSKEDIIRIVREEEIEFVRLQFTDIFGMLKNVAITASQIEKAVSNQCMFDGSSIEGFVRIDESDQYLYPDLKSFRIFPWRPSHGKVARLICDVYNTDGTPFVGDPRYVLKRVIQKANDMGYDRFNVGPEAEFFLFKTDEEGKPTTPVSYTHLTLPTNREV
;
A
#
# COMPACT_ATOMS: atom_id res chain seq x y z
N MET A 1 3.50 -0.75 17.33
CA MET A 1 4.02 -0.34 16.02
C MET A 1 4.45 1.11 16.15
N GLY A 2 5.72 1.43 15.85
CA GLY A 2 6.22 2.80 15.91
C GLY A 2 5.53 3.69 14.86
N VAL A 3 5.24 4.92 15.25
CA VAL A 3 4.81 5.95 14.31
C VAL A 3 6.10 6.58 13.77
N TYR A 4 6.42 6.35 12.50
CA TYR A 4 7.58 6.99 11.86
C TYR A 4 7.26 8.46 11.55
N SER A 5 8.21 9.34 11.83
CA SER A 5 8.22 10.71 11.29
C SER A 5 8.71 10.70 9.84
N LYS A 6 8.60 11.84 9.15
CA LYS A 6 9.18 12.02 7.81
C LYS A 6 10.70 11.80 7.83
N GLU A 7 11.34 12.38 8.81
CA GLU A 7 12.78 12.32 9.04
C GLU A 7 13.24 10.88 9.31
N ASP A 8 12.46 10.10 10.08
CA ASP A 8 12.74 8.69 10.31
C ASP A 8 12.73 7.89 9.01
N ILE A 9 11.72 8.09 8.17
CA ILE A 9 11.60 7.38 6.89
C ILE A 9 12.78 7.74 5.96
N ILE A 10 13.11 9.03 5.85
CA ILE A 10 14.23 9.49 5.05
C ILE A 10 15.55 8.87 5.54
N ARG A 11 15.75 8.84 6.87
CA ARG A 11 16.93 8.23 7.49
C ARG A 11 16.99 6.73 7.19
N ILE A 12 15.88 6.00 7.44
CA ILE A 12 15.82 4.54 7.22
C ILE A 12 16.06 4.19 5.74
N VAL A 13 15.51 4.97 4.80
CA VAL A 13 15.72 4.75 3.37
C VAL A 13 17.22 4.81 3.01
N ARG A 14 17.99 5.70 3.65
CA ARG A 14 19.43 5.83 3.46
C ARG A 14 20.21 4.73 4.16
N GLU A 15 19.93 4.49 5.46
CA GLU A 15 20.64 3.51 6.28
C GLU A 15 20.46 2.08 5.78
N GLU A 16 19.27 1.75 5.30
CA GLU A 16 18.93 0.42 4.77
C GLU A 16 19.26 0.24 3.29
N GLU A 17 19.86 1.24 2.64
CA GLU A 17 20.21 1.23 1.22
C GLU A 17 19.01 0.84 0.33
N ILE A 18 17.85 1.45 0.58
CA ILE A 18 16.65 1.21 -0.21
C ILE A 18 16.81 1.87 -1.57
N GLU A 19 16.63 1.12 -2.66
CA GLU A 19 16.73 1.65 -4.02
C GLU A 19 15.41 2.25 -4.50
N PHE A 20 14.29 1.58 -4.20
CA PHE A 20 12.97 2.01 -4.65
C PHE A 20 11.97 2.04 -3.51
N VAL A 21 11.07 3.01 -3.57
CA VAL A 21 9.90 3.08 -2.70
C VAL A 21 8.64 3.03 -3.56
N ARG A 22 7.73 2.10 -3.26
CA ARG A 22 6.45 1.97 -3.92
C ARG A 22 5.40 2.77 -3.19
N LEU A 23 4.89 3.80 -3.83
CA LEU A 23 3.73 4.56 -3.39
C LEU A 23 2.49 3.81 -3.85
N GLN A 24 1.84 3.11 -2.94
CA GLN A 24 0.75 2.17 -3.24
C GLN A 24 -0.61 2.80 -2.95
N PHE A 25 -1.55 2.59 -3.85
CA PHE A 25 -2.96 2.98 -3.69
C PHE A 25 -3.85 1.94 -4.36
N THR A 26 -5.16 2.03 -4.19
CA THR A 26 -6.10 1.04 -4.69
C THR A 26 -7.03 1.69 -5.72
N ASP A 27 -7.32 1.00 -6.82
CA ASP A 27 -8.36 1.43 -7.76
C ASP A 27 -9.77 1.04 -7.28
N ILE A 28 -10.79 1.43 -8.04
CA ILE A 28 -12.21 1.16 -7.68
C ILE A 28 -12.57 -0.33 -7.67
N PHE A 29 -11.76 -1.20 -8.29
CA PHE A 29 -11.93 -2.65 -8.28
C PHE A 29 -11.19 -3.35 -7.14
N GLY A 30 -10.52 -2.60 -6.28
CA GLY A 30 -9.71 -3.16 -5.20
C GLY A 30 -8.32 -3.62 -5.64
N MET A 31 -7.90 -3.34 -6.88
CA MET A 31 -6.59 -3.70 -7.37
C MET A 31 -5.53 -2.75 -6.85
N LEU A 32 -4.46 -3.32 -6.30
CA LEU A 32 -3.33 -2.55 -5.80
C LEU A 32 -2.51 -1.99 -6.97
N LYS A 33 -2.46 -0.68 -7.07
CA LYS A 33 -1.62 0.08 -8.00
C LYS A 33 -0.43 0.68 -7.27
N ASN A 34 0.59 1.08 -8.00
CA ASN A 34 1.70 1.81 -7.41
C ASN A 34 2.44 2.69 -8.41
N VAL A 35 3.01 3.77 -7.90
CA VAL A 35 4.08 4.54 -8.54
C VAL A 35 5.37 4.20 -7.83
N ALA A 36 6.37 3.71 -8.56
CA ALA A 36 7.69 3.45 -8.00
C ALA A 36 8.56 4.71 -8.13
N ILE A 37 9.13 5.14 -7.02
CA ILE A 37 10.09 6.24 -6.97
C ILE A 37 11.46 5.72 -6.53
N THR A 38 12.52 6.36 -6.97
CA THR A 38 13.88 6.10 -6.46
C THR A 38 14.05 6.68 -5.05
N ALA A 39 14.97 6.14 -4.28
CA ALA A 39 15.30 6.63 -2.93
C ALA A 39 15.55 8.14 -2.88
N SER A 40 16.17 8.71 -3.93
CA SER A 40 16.41 10.15 -4.03
C SER A 40 15.16 11.03 -4.05
N GLN A 41 14.01 10.45 -4.36
CA GLN A 41 12.70 11.15 -4.40
C GLN A 41 11.93 11.07 -3.07
N ILE A 42 12.47 10.39 -2.05
CA ILE A 42 11.72 10.12 -0.82
C ILE A 42 11.30 11.39 -0.08
N GLU A 43 12.14 12.42 -0.06
CA GLU A 43 11.84 13.70 0.59
C GLU A 43 10.62 14.38 -0.06
N LYS A 44 10.57 14.35 -1.40
CA LYS A 44 9.44 14.84 -2.18
C LYS A 44 8.17 14.04 -1.87
N ALA A 45 8.28 12.71 -1.80
CA ALA A 45 7.15 11.83 -1.52
C ALA A 45 6.54 12.09 -0.14
N VAL A 46 7.34 12.07 0.93
CA VAL A 46 6.84 12.29 2.30
C VAL A 46 6.36 13.72 2.55
N SER A 47 6.67 14.63 1.62
CA SER A 47 6.17 16.01 1.60
C SER A 47 4.90 16.19 0.75
N ASN A 48 4.27 15.09 0.31
CA ASN A 48 3.03 15.09 -0.48
C ASN A 48 3.16 15.77 -1.85
N GLN A 49 4.32 15.66 -2.47
CA GLN A 49 4.64 16.34 -3.74
C GLN A 49 4.81 15.36 -4.91
N CYS A 50 4.44 14.08 -4.73
CA CYS A 50 4.45 13.12 -5.81
C CYS A 50 3.13 13.15 -6.57
N MET A 51 3.21 13.63 -7.80
CA MET A 51 2.11 13.68 -8.75
C MET A 51 2.14 12.46 -9.67
N PHE A 52 0.96 12.01 -10.09
CA PHE A 52 0.81 10.97 -11.08
C PHE A 52 -0.39 11.25 -11.99
N ASP A 53 -0.42 10.61 -13.14
CA ASP A 53 -1.54 10.67 -14.08
C ASP A 53 -2.65 9.70 -13.66
N GLY A 54 -3.72 10.25 -13.07
CA GLY A 54 -4.89 9.48 -12.63
C GLY A 54 -5.78 9.00 -13.78
N SER A 55 -5.64 9.56 -14.99
CA SER A 55 -6.46 9.15 -16.15
C SER A 55 -6.15 7.73 -16.62
N SER A 56 -4.96 7.21 -16.29
CA SER A 56 -4.56 5.84 -16.54
C SER A 56 -5.16 4.83 -15.55
N ILE A 57 -5.81 5.31 -14.49
CA ILE A 57 -6.46 4.49 -13.47
C ILE A 57 -7.96 4.44 -13.73
N GLU A 58 -8.47 3.25 -13.99
CA GLU A 58 -9.89 3.07 -14.30
C GLU A 58 -10.78 3.55 -13.15
N GLY A 59 -11.76 4.38 -13.51
CA GLY A 59 -12.70 4.98 -12.56
C GLY A 59 -12.20 6.20 -11.79
N PHE A 60 -10.98 6.69 -12.07
CA PHE A 60 -10.47 7.89 -11.39
C PHE A 60 -10.94 9.16 -12.11
N VAL A 61 -10.11 9.76 -12.91
CA VAL A 61 -10.38 11.07 -13.53
C VAL A 61 -10.31 10.99 -15.06
N ARG A 62 -10.81 12.03 -15.73
CA ARG A 62 -10.69 12.16 -17.18
C ARG A 62 -9.35 12.77 -17.57
N ILE A 63 -8.99 12.67 -18.85
CA ILE A 63 -7.70 13.11 -19.39
C ILE A 63 -7.45 14.62 -19.17
N ASP A 64 -8.50 15.42 -19.19
CA ASP A 64 -8.46 16.88 -19.01
C ASP A 64 -8.22 17.33 -17.55
N GLU A 65 -8.38 16.42 -16.58
CA GLU A 65 -8.13 16.66 -15.14
C GLU A 65 -7.27 15.54 -14.55
N SER A 66 -6.26 15.08 -15.30
CA SER A 66 -5.56 13.82 -15.01
C SER A 66 -4.61 13.88 -13.81
N ASP A 67 -4.09 15.05 -13.48
CA ASP A 67 -3.07 15.19 -12.45
C ASP A 67 -3.65 15.01 -11.04
N GLN A 68 -3.07 14.05 -10.31
CA GLN A 68 -3.39 13.78 -8.92
C GLN A 68 -2.13 13.61 -8.07
N TYR A 69 -2.27 13.78 -6.76
CA TYR A 69 -1.17 13.64 -5.80
C TYR A 69 -1.34 12.40 -4.93
N LEU A 70 -0.22 11.76 -4.61
CA LEU A 70 -0.13 10.68 -3.64
C LEU A 70 0.34 11.22 -2.29
N TYR A 71 -0.50 11.07 -1.27
CA TYR A 71 -0.22 11.48 0.11
C TYR A 71 0.08 10.25 0.96
N PRO A 72 1.37 9.96 1.25
CA PRO A 72 1.75 8.77 1.97
C PRO A 72 1.29 8.75 3.42
N ASP A 73 0.67 7.63 3.83
CA ASP A 73 0.47 7.31 5.23
C ASP A 73 1.77 6.76 5.83
N LEU A 74 2.46 7.57 6.61
CA LEU A 74 3.78 7.24 7.17
C LEU A 74 3.75 5.99 8.07
N LYS A 75 2.61 5.69 8.70
CA LYS A 75 2.42 4.48 9.52
C LYS A 75 2.48 3.19 8.70
N SER A 76 2.25 3.30 7.40
CA SER A 76 2.24 2.17 6.47
C SER A 76 3.61 1.81 5.93
N PHE A 77 4.67 2.56 6.26
CA PHE A 77 6.03 2.30 5.78
C PHE A 77 6.48 0.89 6.17
N ARG A 78 6.95 0.12 5.18
CA ARG A 78 7.51 -1.22 5.36
C ARG A 78 8.56 -1.50 4.28
N ILE A 79 9.66 -2.15 4.69
CA ILE A 79 10.64 -2.74 3.78
C ILE A 79 10.15 -4.13 3.41
N PHE A 80 10.23 -4.50 2.13
CA PHE A 80 9.82 -5.81 1.68
C PHE A 80 10.83 -6.89 2.10
N PRO A 81 10.40 -7.92 2.86
CA PRO A 81 11.32 -8.94 3.38
C PRO A 81 11.84 -9.91 2.31
N TRP A 82 11.22 -9.97 1.15
CA TRP A 82 11.60 -10.88 0.06
C TRP A 82 12.70 -10.34 -0.88
N ARG A 83 13.25 -9.16 -0.59
CA ARG A 83 14.40 -8.55 -1.29
C ARG A 83 15.47 -8.10 -0.29
N PRO A 84 16.11 -9.04 0.42
CA PRO A 84 16.93 -8.67 1.59
C PRO A 84 18.34 -8.18 1.26
N SER A 85 18.92 -8.57 0.11
CA SER A 85 20.37 -8.42 -0.13
C SER A 85 20.76 -7.38 -1.17
N HIS A 86 19.97 -7.21 -2.24
CA HIS A 86 20.23 -6.24 -3.28
C HIS A 86 18.96 -5.58 -3.74
N GLY A 87 19.01 -4.29 -4.03
CA GLY A 87 17.86 -3.56 -4.53
C GLY A 87 16.68 -3.60 -3.57
N LYS A 88 16.93 -3.33 -2.28
CA LYS A 88 15.87 -3.27 -1.27
C LYS A 88 14.75 -2.33 -1.73
N VAL A 89 13.53 -2.77 -1.54
CA VAL A 89 12.33 -2.02 -1.89
C VAL A 89 11.48 -1.83 -0.65
N ALA A 90 11.03 -0.60 -0.44
CA ALA A 90 10.03 -0.28 0.57
C ALA A 90 8.70 0.09 -0.06
N ARG A 91 7.67 0.23 0.76
CA ARG A 91 6.37 0.75 0.35
C ARG A 91 5.83 1.77 1.33
N LEU A 92 4.98 2.64 0.82
CA LEU A 92 4.06 3.49 1.57
C LEU A 92 2.67 3.36 0.94
N ILE A 93 1.64 3.18 1.75
CA ILE A 93 0.25 3.26 1.28
C ILE A 93 -0.14 4.72 1.24
N CYS A 94 -0.77 5.15 0.16
CA CYS A 94 -1.10 6.54 -0.08
C CYS A 94 -2.62 6.76 -0.16
N ASP A 95 -3.04 7.93 0.24
CA ASP A 95 -4.31 8.52 -0.13
C ASP A 95 -4.13 9.30 -1.43
N VAL A 96 -5.20 9.46 -2.20
CA VAL A 96 -5.20 10.21 -3.45
C VAL A 96 -5.86 11.58 -3.25
N TYR A 97 -5.22 12.62 -3.75
CA TYR A 97 -5.65 14.01 -3.63
C TYR A 97 -5.71 14.69 -4.99
N ASN A 98 -6.64 15.61 -5.13
CA ASN A 98 -6.75 16.51 -6.29
C ASN A 98 -5.64 17.56 -6.25
N THR A 99 -5.44 18.25 -7.37
CA THR A 99 -4.43 19.32 -7.53
C THR A 99 -4.71 20.53 -6.64
N ASP A 100 -5.97 20.74 -6.24
CA ASP A 100 -6.38 21.80 -5.30
C ASP A 100 -6.12 21.45 -3.83
N GLY A 101 -5.56 20.27 -3.54
CA GLY A 101 -5.28 19.79 -2.20
C GLY A 101 -6.48 19.19 -1.46
N THR A 102 -7.62 19.00 -2.13
CA THR A 102 -8.76 18.28 -1.57
C THR A 102 -8.61 16.76 -1.76
N PRO A 103 -9.14 15.91 -0.83
CA PRO A 103 -9.15 14.47 -1.06
C PRO A 103 -9.94 14.11 -2.31
N PHE A 104 -9.40 13.17 -3.10
CA PHE A 104 -10.12 12.66 -4.25
C PHE A 104 -11.28 11.76 -3.80
N VAL A 105 -12.52 12.12 -4.18
CA VAL A 105 -13.73 11.42 -3.73
C VAL A 105 -13.86 9.99 -4.26
N GLY A 106 -13.17 9.67 -5.34
CA GLY A 106 -13.11 8.33 -5.94
C GLY A 106 -12.03 7.43 -5.34
N ASP A 107 -11.21 7.91 -4.42
CA ASP A 107 -10.23 7.09 -3.72
C ASP A 107 -10.93 6.11 -2.75
N PRO A 108 -10.83 4.79 -2.94
CA PRO A 108 -11.43 3.80 -2.05
C PRO A 108 -11.01 3.96 -0.60
N ARG A 109 -9.77 4.39 -0.36
CA ARG A 109 -9.26 4.65 1.00
C ARG A 109 -9.93 5.87 1.64
N TYR A 110 -10.19 6.92 0.86
CA TYR A 110 -10.97 8.07 1.33
C TYR A 110 -12.41 7.69 1.62
N VAL A 111 -13.04 6.88 0.78
CA VAL A 111 -14.40 6.36 1.02
C VAL A 111 -14.46 5.59 2.34
N LEU A 112 -13.49 4.70 2.60
CA LEU A 112 -13.39 3.97 3.86
C LEU A 112 -13.26 4.92 5.07
N LYS A 113 -12.42 5.93 4.98
CA LYS A 113 -12.27 6.95 6.05
C LYS A 113 -13.57 7.67 6.34
N ARG A 114 -14.35 8.01 5.31
CA ARG A 114 -15.68 8.62 5.48
C ARG A 114 -16.67 7.69 6.17
N VAL A 115 -16.66 6.40 5.82
CA VAL A 115 -17.52 5.40 6.46
C VAL A 115 -17.15 5.22 7.94
N ILE A 116 -15.84 5.17 8.24
CA ILE A 116 -15.36 5.11 9.63
C ILE A 116 -15.82 6.35 10.41
N GLN A 117 -15.68 7.54 9.84
CA GLN A 117 -16.17 8.77 10.49
C GLN A 117 -17.66 8.71 10.75
N LYS A 118 -18.45 8.30 9.78
CA LYS A 118 -19.91 8.15 9.95
C LYS A 118 -20.26 7.14 11.05
N ALA A 119 -19.54 6.02 11.14
CA ALA A 119 -19.73 5.05 12.21
C ALA A 119 -19.45 5.67 13.60
N ASN A 120 -18.36 6.42 13.72
CA ASN A 120 -18.02 7.14 14.94
C ASN A 120 -19.10 8.15 15.33
N ASP A 121 -19.64 8.90 14.37
CA ASP A 121 -20.73 9.87 14.59
C ASP A 121 -22.03 9.19 15.06
N MET A 122 -22.20 7.90 14.73
CA MET A 122 -23.32 7.05 15.18
C MET A 122 -23.04 6.36 16.52
N GLY A 123 -21.88 6.59 17.14
CA GLY A 123 -21.49 6.01 18.43
C GLY A 123 -20.78 4.66 18.35
N TYR A 124 -20.40 4.19 17.17
CA TYR A 124 -19.59 2.99 16.99
C TYR A 124 -18.11 3.37 16.95
N ASP A 125 -17.34 2.92 17.93
CA ASP A 125 -15.92 3.19 18.05
C ASP A 125 -15.03 2.08 17.47
N ARG A 126 -15.62 0.93 17.13
CA ARG A 126 -14.91 -0.26 16.69
C ARG A 126 -15.69 -1.08 15.69
N PHE A 127 -15.00 -1.53 14.62
CA PHE A 127 -15.49 -2.49 13.65
C PHE A 127 -14.42 -3.57 13.45
N ASN A 128 -14.69 -4.79 13.90
CA ASN A 128 -13.73 -5.89 13.80
C ASN A 128 -13.91 -6.62 12.47
N VAL A 129 -12.82 -6.92 11.80
CA VAL A 129 -12.76 -7.73 10.58
C VAL A 129 -11.79 -8.89 10.77
N GLY A 130 -12.12 -10.05 10.22
CA GLY A 130 -11.27 -11.24 10.21
C GLY A 130 -10.93 -11.61 8.76
N PRO A 131 -9.88 -11.03 8.15
CA PRO A 131 -9.48 -11.39 6.80
C PRO A 131 -8.90 -12.81 6.76
N GLU A 132 -9.27 -13.58 5.73
CA GLU A 132 -8.71 -14.89 5.44
C GLU A 132 -7.89 -14.80 4.15
N ALA A 133 -6.63 -15.22 4.20
CA ALA A 133 -5.76 -15.30 3.03
C ALA A 133 -5.63 -16.75 2.58
N GLU A 134 -6.03 -17.04 1.34
CA GLU A 134 -5.89 -18.37 0.74
C GLU A 134 -4.78 -18.35 -0.31
N PHE A 135 -3.90 -19.34 -0.27
CA PHE A 135 -2.81 -19.45 -1.23
C PHE A 135 -2.32 -20.90 -1.35
N PHE A 136 -1.64 -21.20 -2.47
CA PHE A 136 -1.01 -22.47 -2.70
C PHE A 136 0.49 -22.37 -2.51
N LEU A 137 1.09 -23.37 -1.86
CA LEU A 137 2.54 -23.55 -1.80
C LEU A 137 2.96 -24.62 -2.82
N PHE A 138 3.94 -24.26 -3.63
CA PHE A 138 4.55 -25.15 -4.60
C PHE A 138 6.01 -25.40 -4.25
N LYS A 139 6.49 -26.62 -4.50
CA LYS A 139 7.93 -26.84 -4.61
C LYS A 139 8.41 -26.17 -5.89
N THR A 140 9.63 -25.65 -5.85
CA THR A 140 10.30 -25.17 -7.05
C THR A 140 11.35 -26.19 -7.49
N ASP A 141 11.59 -26.28 -8.80
CA ASP A 141 12.74 -27.00 -9.37
C ASP A 141 14.03 -26.17 -9.20
N GLU A 142 15.13 -26.68 -9.75
CA GLU A 142 16.44 -26.03 -9.69
C GLU A 142 16.47 -24.68 -10.45
N GLU A 143 15.54 -24.49 -11.41
CA GLU A 143 15.38 -23.23 -12.16
C GLU A 143 14.39 -22.27 -11.50
N GLY A 144 13.83 -22.62 -10.33
CA GLY A 144 12.87 -21.80 -9.60
C GLY A 144 11.43 -21.84 -10.13
N LYS A 145 11.10 -22.78 -11.03
CA LYS A 145 9.75 -22.94 -11.57
C LYS A 145 8.87 -23.76 -10.62
N PRO A 146 7.60 -23.39 -10.44
CA PRO A 146 6.66 -24.18 -9.63
C PRO A 146 6.49 -25.60 -10.21
N THR A 147 6.58 -26.62 -9.36
CA THR A 147 6.35 -28.01 -9.74
C THR A 147 5.04 -28.52 -9.17
N THR A 148 5.11 -29.42 -8.20
CA THR A 148 3.94 -29.99 -7.55
C THR A 148 3.58 -29.23 -6.27
N PRO A 149 2.30 -29.11 -5.91
CA PRO A 149 1.90 -28.60 -4.61
C PRO A 149 2.56 -29.40 -3.47
N VAL A 150 3.04 -28.73 -2.44
CA VAL A 150 3.68 -29.38 -1.28
C VAL A 150 2.65 -30.13 -0.44
N SER A 151 1.42 -29.65 -0.42
CA SER A 151 0.29 -30.31 0.21
C SER A 151 -1.05 -29.73 -0.26
N TYR A 152 -2.16 -30.42 0.06
CA TYR A 152 -3.52 -29.89 -0.01
C TYR A 152 -3.76 -28.87 1.11
N THR A 153 -2.97 -27.87 1.17
CA THR A 153 -3.18 -26.88 2.20
C THR A 153 -3.76 -25.63 1.55
N HIS A 154 -5.07 -25.50 1.71
CA HIS A 154 -5.54 -24.20 2.14
C HIS A 154 -4.78 -23.91 3.44
N LEU A 155 -3.68 -23.22 3.36
CA LEU A 155 -3.09 -22.63 4.54
C LEU A 155 -3.99 -21.44 4.89
N THR A 156 -5.12 -21.72 5.48
CA THR A 156 -5.72 -20.76 6.39
C THR A 156 -4.65 -20.50 7.43
N LEU A 157 -4.20 -19.27 7.55
CA LEU A 157 -3.48 -18.86 8.75
C LEU A 157 -4.26 -19.43 9.93
N PRO A 158 -3.59 -20.05 10.93
CA PRO A 158 -4.29 -20.67 12.02
C PRO A 158 -5.23 -19.61 12.60
N THR A 159 -6.50 -19.72 12.27
CA THR A 159 -7.53 -19.02 13.01
C THR A 159 -7.47 -19.63 14.37
N ASN A 160 -7.04 -18.89 15.38
CA ASN A 160 -7.20 -19.29 16.76
C ASN A 160 -8.69 -19.53 16.97
N ARG A 161 -9.11 -20.77 16.77
CA ARG A 161 -10.36 -21.27 17.32
C ARG A 161 -10.08 -21.59 18.79
N GLU A 162 -9.97 -20.53 19.57
CA GLU A 162 -10.24 -20.65 20.99
C GLU A 162 -11.72 -20.29 21.16
N VAL A 163 -12.49 -21.35 21.37
CA VAL A 163 -13.84 -21.29 21.87
C VAL A 163 -13.79 -20.98 23.36
#